data_981813ee68893c30088e8f8805f4a979
#
_entry.id   981813ee68893c30088e8f8805f4a979
#
_cell.length_a   1.000
_cell.length_b   1.000
_cell.length_c   1.000
_cell.angle_alpha   90.00
_cell.angle_beta   90.00
_cell.angle_gamma   90.00
#
_symmetry.space_group_name_H-M   'P 1'
#
loop_
_entity.id
_entity.type
_entity.pdbx_description
1 polymer ?
#
loop_
_entity_poly.entity_id
_entity_poly.type
_entity_poly.pdbx_seq_one_letter_code
_entity_poly.pdbx_strand_id
1 'polypeptide(L)'
;MTKCLGCGIEIQTISQNDLGYTSNLDNDLCERCFKLKNYGKYTKVTLDNYDYLKIINSISENSLIVYTTDILNLTINNIDKFKKVIIVVTKKDILPKSIKDEKIINYIKTRYKNVIDIVVISSIKNYNLDHLYNKIKQHANNNPVYLIGNTNSGKSTLINKIIDNYSNKSNKKVTTSMYPSTTLDKVEIDLGDLKLIDTPGLIDNTNIINHLDNKEVKTITPKKEIKPKSCQINGKGSLIIDKFVRIDYETITNNSLVIYASNNLNIRFNSLKKEISKNFNNTEFNLKPKQDIVIPGLGFIKFVGPIKVNIYCDKNIKPYSRDNLI
;
A
#
# COMPACT_ATOMS: atom_id res chain seq x y z
N MET A 1 25.13 -6.22 25.44
CA MET A 1 23.84 -6.50 24.76
C MET A 1 24.13 -7.31 23.51
N THR A 2 23.46 -8.43 23.34
CA THR A 2 23.71 -9.36 22.22
C THR A 2 23.10 -8.79 20.93
N LYS A 3 23.84 -8.77 19.84
CA LYS A 3 23.35 -8.34 18.55
C LYS A 3 22.91 -9.54 17.72
N CYS A 4 21.80 -9.37 17.00
CA CYS A 4 21.33 -10.38 16.06
C CYS A 4 22.36 -10.63 14.96
N LEU A 5 22.84 -11.86 14.78
CA LEU A 5 23.82 -12.22 13.74
C LEU A 5 23.29 -12.04 12.31
N GLY A 6 21.96 -11.93 12.13
CA GLY A 6 21.35 -11.71 10.83
C GLY A 6 21.21 -10.23 10.46
N CYS A 7 20.81 -9.34 11.40
CA CYS A 7 20.54 -7.93 11.11
C CYS A 7 21.36 -6.92 11.90
N GLY A 8 22.17 -7.37 12.83
CA GLY A 8 23.02 -6.49 13.63
C GLY A 8 22.30 -5.66 14.68
N ILE A 9 20.95 -5.73 14.77
CA ILE A 9 20.14 -5.02 15.75
C ILE A 9 20.30 -5.67 17.12
N GLU A 10 20.25 -4.88 18.17
CA GLU A 10 20.22 -5.40 19.54
C GLU A 10 19.00 -6.30 19.75
N ILE A 11 19.28 -7.49 20.29
CA ILE A 11 18.25 -8.48 20.61
C ILE A 11 17.50 -8.03 21.85
N GLN A 12 16.16 -8.09 21.80
CA GLN A 12 15.27 -7.73 22.88
C GLN A 12 14.10 -8.72 23.00
N THR A 13 13.55 -8.89 24.20
CA THR A 13 12.41 -9.77 24.50
C THR A 13 11.17 -9.00 24.94
N ILE A 14 11.19 -7.66 24.89
CA ILE A 14 10.18 -6.79 25.50
C ILE A 14 8.98 -6.62 24.57
N SER A 15 9.22 -6.30 23.32
CA SER A 15 8.15 -5.98 22.35
C SER A 15 8.23 -6.86 21.12
N GLN A 16 7.22 -7.72 20.93
CA GLN A 16 7.16 -8.69 19.84
C GLN A 16 7.06 -8.05 18.44
N ASN A 17 6.56 -6.82 18.37
CA ASN A 17 6.37 -6.11 17.10
C ASN A 17 7.57 -5.24 16.72
N ASP A 18 8.51 -5.05 17.64
CA ASP A 18 9.65 -4.18 17.43
C ASP A 18 10.86 -4.93 16.89
N LEU A 19 11.82 -4.17 16.39
CA LEU A 19 13.06 -4.69 15.85
C LEU A 19 13.87 -5.40 16.93
N GLY A 20 14.57 -6.47 16.53
CA GLY A 20 15.40 -7.24 17.43
C GLY A 20 14.65 -8.24 18.32
N TYR A 21 13.31 -8.30 18.25
CA TYR A 21 12.54 -9.21 19.11
C TYR A 21 12.92 -10.67 18.90
N THR A 22 13.05 -11.37 20.03
CA THR A 22 13.20 -12.83 20.11
C THR A 22 12.52 -13.33 21.38
N SER A 23 12.14 -14.59 21.42
CA SER A 23 11.56 -15.22 22.61
C SER A 23 12.60 -15.50 23.71
N ASN A 24 13.89 -15.54 23.38
CA ASN A 24 15.00 -15.77 24.31
C ASN A 24 16.23 -14.97 23.87
N LEU A 25 16.85 -14.24 24.82
CA LEU A 25 18.06 -13.43 24.59
C LEU A 25 19.31 -14.28 24.18
N ASP A 26 19.30 -15.58 24.43
CA ASP A 26 20.36 -16.50 24.02
C ASP A 26 20.30 -16.88 22.53
N ASN A 27 19.24 -16.45 21.82
CA ASN A 27 19.14 -16.71 20.40
C ASN A 27 20.09 -15.81 19.60
N ASP A 28 20.78 -16.40 18.65
CA ASP A 28 21.68 -15.70 17.72
C ASP A 28 20.92 -14.80 16.72
N LEU A 29 19.64 -15.07 16.49
CA LEU A 29 18.81 -14.39 15.52
C LEU A 29 17.54 -13.83 16.16
N CYS A 30 17.17 -12.61 15.81
CA CYS A 30 15.83 -12.12 16.11
C CYS A 30 14.77 -12.93 15.33
N GLU A 31 13.53 -12.93 15.80
CA GLU A 31 12.43 -13.73 15.22
C GLU A 31 12.25 -13.48 13.70
N ARG A 32 12.42 -12.24 13.26
CA ARG A 32 12.37 -11.85 11.85
C ARG A 32 13.45 -12.58 11.03
N CYS A 33 14.70 -12.49 11.46
CA CYS A 33 15.82 -13.14 10.77
C CYS A 33 15.72 -14.65 10.82
N PHE A 34 15.25 -15.18 11.93
CA PHE A 34 15.00 -16.62 12.07
C PHE A 34 13.91 -17.09 11.09
N LYS A 35 12.79 -16.39 11.00
CA LYS A 35 11.69 -16.72 10.05
C LYS A 35 12.13 -16.61 8.60
N LEU A 36 12.92 -15.59 8.29
CA LEU A 36 13.43 -15.41 6.93
C LEU A 36 14.41 -16.52 6.55
N LYS A 37 15.36 -16.86 7.44
CA LYS A 37 16.40 -17.88 7.20
C LYS A 37 15.83 -19.30 7.10
N ASN A 38 14.91 -19.65 7.99
CA ASN A 38 14.43 -21.03 8.12
C ASN A 38 13.15 -21.32 7.34
N TYR A 39 12.31 -20.32 7.11
CA TYR A 39 11.01 -20.49 6.45
C TYR A 39 10.84 -19.65 5.20
N GLY A 40 11.85 -18.87 4.79
CA GLY A 40 11.72 -17.93 3.68
C GLY A 40 10.66 -16.84 3.89
N LYS A 41 10.16 -16.66 5.13
CA LYS A 41 9.09 -15.72 5.45
C LYS A 41 9.65 -14.38 5.86
N TYR A 42 9.47 -13.40 5.00
CA TYR A 42 9.81 -12.00 5.28
C TYR A 42 8.75 -11.35 6.19
N THR A 43 9.21 -10.69 7.26
CA THR A 43 8.36 -9.93 8.19
C THR A 43 8.63 -8.44 8.03
N LYS A 44 7.57 -7.66 7.93
CA LYS A 44 7.58 -6.22 7.68
C LYS A 44 8.28 -5.45 8.80
N VAL A 45 9.06 -4.42 8.41
CA VAL A 45 9.58 -3.37 9.30
C VAL A 45 8.91 -2.06 8.94
N THR A 46 8.54 -1.30 9.95
CA THR A 46 7.96 0.04 9.79
C THR A 46 8.86 1.05 10.47
N LEU A 47 9.10 2.19 9.82
CA LEU A 47 9.85 3.31 10.37
C LEU A 47 8.97 4.55 10.39
N ASP A 48 9.35 5.53 11.22
CA ASP A 48 8.77 6.85 11.14
C ASP A 48 9.16 7.56 9.83
N ASN A 49 8.52 8.69 9.55
CA ASN A 49 8.76 9.43 8.31
C ASN A 49 10.19 9.96 8.18
N TYR A 50 10.82 10.32 9.28
CA TYR A 50 12.16 10.90 9.27
C TYR A 50 13.22 9.87 8.87
N ASP A 51 13.19 8.71 9.49
CA ASP A 51 14.13 7.63 9.19
C ASP A 51 13.87 7.00 7.82
N TYR A 52 12.61 6.90 7.41
CA TYR A 52 12.28 6.50 6.04
C TYR A 52 12.89 7.43 5.00
N LEU A 53 12.78 8.77 5.17
CA LEU A 53 13.36 9.75 4.24
C LEU A 53 14.88 9.67 4.20
N LYS A 54 15.56 9.40 5.33
CA LYS A 54 17.01 9.15 5.32
C LYS A 54 17.38 7.97 4.43
N ILE A 55 16.62 6.85 4.54
CA ILE A 55 16.84 5.67 3.69
C ILE A 55 16.64 6.03 2.22
N ILE A 56 15.52 6.65 1.88
CA ILE A 56 15.23 7.05 0.51
C ILE A 56 16.33 7.98 -0.01
N ASN A 57 16.78 8.95 0.77
CA ASN A 57 17.82 9.89 0.37
C ASN A 57 19.19 9.23 0.19
N SER A 58 19.48 8.13 0.87
CA SER A 58 20.74 7.37 0.70
C SER A 58 20.78 6.50 -0.58
N ILE A 59 19.63 6.27 -1.24
CA ILE A 59 19.59 5.52 -2.49
C ILE A 59 20.00 6.42 -3.66
N SER A 60 20.90 5.91 -4.51
CA SER A 60 21.33 6.63 -5.72
C SER A 60 20.16 6.90 -6.66
N GLU A 61 20.13 8.07 -7.29
CA GLU A 61 19.12 8.45 -8.30
C GLU A 61 19.12 7.54 -9.54
N ASN A 62 20.25 6.88 -9.82
CA ASN A 62 20.40 5.95 -10.95
C ASN A 62 19.97 4.51 -10.61
N SER A 63 19.66 4.22 -9.35
CA SER A 63 19.17 2.90 -8.93
C SER A 63 17.82 2.57 -9.55
N LEU A 64 17.60 1.30 -9.85
CA LEU A 64 16.27 0.83 -10.24
C LEU A 64 15.39 0.72 -8.99
N ILE A 65 14.25 1.39 -9.05
CA ILE A 65 13.25 1.39 -8.00
C ILE A 65 12.03 0.60 -8.44
N VAL A 66 11.58 -0.32 -7.60
CA VAL A 66 10.28 -0.98 -7.69
C VAL A 66 9.39 -0.38 -6.61
N TYR A 67 8.48 0.49 -6.99
CA TYR A 67 7.57 1.18 -6.08
C TYR A 67 6.25 0.46 -5.99
N THR A 68 5.90 -0.04 -4.81
CA THR A 68 4.63 -0.74 -4.57
C THR A 68 3.56 0.21 -4.03
N THR A 69 2.39 0.20 -4.67
CA THR A 69 1.19 0.91 -4.20
C THR A 69 -0.03 0.00 -4.30
N ASP A 70 -0.99 0.14 -3.38
CA ASP A 70 -2.23 -0.63 -3.49
C ASP A 70 -3.27 0.08 -4.35
N ILE A 71 -4.13 -0.70 -4.98
CA ILE A 71 -5.08 -0.23 -5.99
C ILE A 71 -6.16 0.70 -5.42
N LEU A 72 -6.51 0.59 -4.15
CA LEU A 72 -7.57 1.43 -3.56
C LEU A 72 -7.06 2.84 -3.26
N ASN A 73 -5.84 2.96 -2.70
CA ASN A 73 -5.24 4.24 -2.38
C ASN A 73 -4.51 4.85 -3.58
N LEU A 74 -3.74 4.06 -4.29
CA LEU A 74 -2.90 4.45 -5.44
C LEU A 74 -2.09 5.73 -5.16
N THR A 75 -1.46 5.78 -4.00
CA THR A 75 -0.60 6.88 -3.58
C THR A 75 0.85 6.59 -3.96
N ILE A 76 1.49 7.50 -4.68
CA ILE A 76 2.86 7.39 -5.16
C ILE A 76 3.58 8.67 -4.77
N ASN A 77 4.55 8.56 -3.87
CA ASN A 77 5.28 9.70 -3.30
C ASN A 77 6.79 9.45 -3.31
N ASN A 78 7.56 10.52 -3.28
CA ASN A 78 9.03 10.48 -3.12
C ASN A 78 9.78 9.69 -4.21
N ILE A 79 9.26 9.65 -5.44
CA ILE A 79 9.91 8.98 -6.57
C ILE A 79 10.63 9.94 -7.53
N ASP A 80 10.43 11.25 -7.40
CA ASP A 80 10.85 12.26 -8.39
C ASP A 80 12.37 12.33 -8.59
N LYS A 81 13.13 11.99 -7.55
CA LYS A 81 14.60 11.96 -7.63
C LYS A 81 15.15 10.78 -8.44
N PHE A 82 14.37 9.71 -8.63
CA PHE A 82 14.85 8.50 -9.29
C PHE A 82 14.61 8.54 -10.79
N LYS A 83 15.60 8.12 -11.56
CA LYS A 83 15.55 8.11 -13.03
C LYS A 83 14.87 6.87 -13.61
N LYS A 84 14.80 5.78 -12.84
CA LYS A 84 14.26 4.49 -13.29
C LYS A 84 13.32 3.93 -12.25
N VAL A 85 12.01 4.08 -12.45
CA VAL A 85 10.99 3.61 -11.53
C VAL A 85 10.03 2.65 -12.25
N ILE A 86 9.87 1.45 -11.70
CA ILE A 86 8.79 0.52 -12.06
C ILE A 86 7.71 0.68 -10.99
N ILE A 87 6.50 1.06 -11.37
CA ILE A 87 5.36 1.10 -10.45
C ILE A 87 4.64 -0.24 -10.47
N VAL A 88 4.48 -0.81 -9.29
CA VAL A 88 3.75 -2.06 -9.07
C VAL A 88 2.46 -1.77 -8.33
N VAL A 89 1.35 -1.89 -9.04
CA VAL A 89 0.01 -1.73 -8.45
C VAL A 89 -0.45 -3.09 -7.96
N THR A 90 -0.56 -3.24 -6.66
CA THR A 90 -0.90 -4.52 -6.00
C THR A 90 -2.41 -4.68 -5.77
N LYS A 91 -2.80 -5.87 -5.32
CA LYS A 91 -4.18 -6.21 -4.91
C LYS A 91 -5.21 -6.11 -6.05
N LYS A 92 -4.82 -6.42 -7.29
CA LYS A 92 -5.76 -6.46 -8.43
C LYS A 92 -6.96 -7.38 -8.17
N ASP A 93 -6.77 -8.42 -7.39
CA ASP A 93 -7.77 -9.44 -7.03
C ASP A 93 -8.97 -8.89 -6.25
N ILE A 94 -8.84 -7.70 -5.63
CA ILE A 94 -9.96 -7.08 -4.92
C ILE A 94 -10.83 -6.19 -5.81
N LEU A 95 -10.38 -5.83 -7.01
CA LEU A 95 -11.21 -5.09 -7.97
C LEU A 95 -12.05 -6.03 -8.84
N PRO A 96 -13.24 -5.57 -9.29
CA PRO A 96 -14.03 -6.31 -10.27
C PRO A 96 -13.21 -6.72 -11.48
N LYS A 97 -13.39 -7.97 -11.96
CA LYS A 97 -12.67 -8.53 -13.11
C LYS A 97 -12.89 -7.74 -14.41
N SER A 98 -14.03 -7.05 -14.51
CA SER A 98 -14.36 -6.18 -15.64
C SER A 98 -13.45 -4.95 -15.78
N ILE A 99 -12.72 -4.59 -14.72
CA ILE A 99 -11.80 -3.45 -14.75
C ILE A 99 -10.49 -3.88 -15.38
N LYS A 100 -10.20 -3.34 -16.56
CA LYS A 100 -8.98 -3.63 -17.32
C LYS A 100 -7.76 -2.91 -16.73
N ASP A 101 -6.61 -3.58 -16.78
CA ASP A 101 -5.34 -3.03 -16.28
C ASP A 101 -4.91 -1.77 -17.03
N GLU A 102 -5.23 -1.66 -18.33
CA GLU A 102 -4.88 -0.51 -19.17
C GLU A 102 -5.43 0.80 -18.60
N LYS A 103 -6.60 0.81 -17.95
CA LYS A 103 -7.14 2.01 -17.31
C LYS A 103 -6.22 2.50 -16.19
N ILE A 104 -5.76 1.58 -15.34
CA ILE A 104 -4.88 1.87 -14.22
C ILE A 104 -3.50 2.32 -14.73
N ILE A 105 -2.97 1.61 -15.73
CA ILE A 105 -1.68 1.93 -16.35
C ILE A 105 -1.73 3.33 -16.98
N ASN A 106 -2.75 3.65 -17.75
CA ASN A 106 -2.91 4.95 -18.40
C ASN A 106 -3.08 6.07 -17.36
N TYR A 107 -3.82 5.82 -16.28
CA TYR A 107 -3.96 6.76 -15.18
C TYR A 107 -2.60 7.15 -14.57
N ILE A 108 -1.69 6.20 -14.39
CA ILE A 108 -0.35 6.46 -13.83
C ILE A 108 0.56 7.11 -14.86
N LYS A 109 0.59 6.62 -16.11
CA LYS A 109 1.44 7.16 -17.18
C LYS A 109 1.26 8.65 -17.43
N THR A 110 0.04 9.15 -17.32
CA THR A 110 -0.26 10.57 -17.55
C THR A 110 0.25 11.49 -16.43
N ARG A 111 0.65 10.93 -15.27
CA ARG A 111 1.00 11.69 -14.05
C ARG A 111 2.47 11.65 -13.69
N TYR A 112 3.18 10.59 -14.07
CA TYR A 112 4.57 10.37 -13.64
C TYR A 112 5.49 10.18 -14.86
N LYS A 113 6.47 11.07 -15.04
CA LYS A 113 7.35 11.09 -16.23
C LYS A 113 8.56 10.14 -16.12
N ASN A 114 9.04 9.89 -14.90
CA ASN A 114 10.22 9.05 -14.62
C ASN A 114 9.90 7.56 -14.47
N VAL A 115 8.66 7.16 -14.76
CA VAL A 115 8.19 5.78 -14.69
C VAL A 115 8.50 5.08 -16.00
N ILE A 116 9.36 4.04 -15.93
CA ILE A 116 9.79 3.27 -17.09
C ILE A 116 8.85 2.09 -17.39
N ASP A 117 8.18 1.56 -16.35
CA ASP A 117 7.21 0.48 -16.51
C ASP A 117 6.14 0.51 -15.42
N ILE A 118 4.95 -0.01 -15.71
CA ILE A 118 3.84 -0.11 -14.76
C ILE A 118 3.23 -1.49 -14.86
N VAL A 119 3.19 -2.23 -13.75
CA VAL A 119 2.64 -3.58 -13.71
C VAL A 119 1.56 -3.68 -12.65
N VAL A 120 0.38 -4.11 -13.06
CA VAL A 120 -0.75 -4.38 -12.16
C VAL A 120 -0.74 -5.86 -11.79
N ILE A 121 -0.69 -6.18 -10.49
CA ILE A 121 -0.51 -7.54 -10.01
C ILE A 121 -1.50 -7.95 -8.92
N SER A 122 -1.63 -9.25 -8.73
CA SER A 122 -2.11 -9.85 -7.50
C SER A 122 -1.12 -10.90 -6.99
N SER A 123 -0.45 -10.62 -5.88
CA SER A 123 0.44 -11.59 -5.26
C SER A 123 -0.33 -12.82 -4.74
N ILE A 124 -1.56 -12.65 -4.26
CA ILE A 124 -2.40 -13.74 -3.75
C ILE A 124 -2.85 -14.69 -4.86
N LYS A 125 -3.19 -14.14 -6.05
CA LYS A 125 -3.64 -14.90 -7.21
C LYS A 125 -2.54 -15.26 -8.19
N ASN A 126 -1.31 -14.94 -7.89
CA ASN A 126 -0.15 -15.13 -8.77
C ASN A 126 -0.32 -14.45 -10.14
N TYR A 127 -1.09 -13.36 -10.19
CA TYR A 127 -1.41 -12.65 -11.42
C TYR A 127 -0.30 -11.68 -11.80
N ASN A 128 0.19 -11.75 -13.04
CA ASN A 128 1.24 -10.92 -13.63
C ASN A 128 2.61 -10.96 -12.91
N LEU A 129 2.89 -11.94 -12.05
CA LEU A 129 4.15 -11.99 -11.31
C LEU A 129 5.34 -12.35 -12.19
N ASP A 130 5.18 -13.31 -13.13
CA ASP A 130 6.25 -13.64 -14.09
C ASP A 130 6.57 -12.44 -15.00
N HIS A 131 5.54 -11.71 -15.42
CA HIS A 131 5.72 -10.49 -16.21
C HIS A 131 6.50 -9.43 -15.41
N LEU A 132 6.12 -9.18 -14.16
CA LEU A 132 6.83 -8.27 -13.26
C LEU A 132 8.28 -8.70 -13.06
N TYR A 133 8.51 -9.97 -12.73
CA TYR A 133 9.85 -10.51 -12.49
C TYR A 133 10.77 -10.30 -13.70
N ASN A 134 10.29 -10.63 -14.89
CA ASN A 134 11.05 -10.45 -16.14
C ASN A 134 11.34 -8.97 -16.43
N LYS A 135 10.36 -8.07 -16.18
CA LYS A 135 10.58 -6.62 -16.31
C LYS A 135 11.63 -6.10 -15.35
N ILE A 136 11.60 -6.53 -14.09
CA ILE A 136 12.62 -6.14 -13.12
C ILE A 136 13.99 -6.62 -13.57
N LYS A 137 14.15 -7.88 -13.99
CA LYS A 137 15.41 -8.41 -14.49
C LYS A 137 15.94 -7.64 -15.70
N GLN A 138 15.07 -7.36 -16.66
CA GLN A 138 15.42 -6.62 -17.87
C GLN A 138 16.02 -5.24 -17.56
N HIS A 139 15.46 -4.53 -16.56
CA HIS A 139 15.91 -3.19 -16.20
C HIS A 139 17.02 -3.15 -15.16
N ALA A 140 17.19 -4.22 -14.38
CA ALA A 140 18.19 -4.31 -13.32
C ALA A 140 19.64 -4.39 -13.87
N ASN A 141 19.85 -5.06 -15.02
CA ASN A 141 21.18 -5.27 -15.60
C ASN A 141 22.19 -5.77 -14.55
N ASN A 142 21.82 -6.78 -13.76
CA ASN A 142 22.58 -7.35 -12.64
C ASN A 142 22.85 -6.40 -11.46
N ASN A 143 22.31 -5.19 -11.45
CA ASN A 143 22.41 -4.29 -10.31
C ASN A 143 21.31 -4.57 -9.27
N PRO A 144 21.55 -4.26 -8.00
CA PRO A 144 20.53 -4.37 -6.95
C PRO A 144 19.32 -3.47 -7.24
N VAL A 145 18.15 -3.99 -6.92
CA VAL A 145 16.86 -3.33 -7.13
C VAL A 145 16.23 -2.99 -5.79
N TYR A 146 15.87 -1.73 -5.59
CA TYR A 146 15.26 -1.29 -4.34
C TYR A 146 13.74 -1.40 -4.39
N LEU A 147 13.15 -2.08 -3.41
CA LEU A 147 11.70 -2.13 -3.22
C LEU A 147 11.27 -1.07 -2.21
N ILE A 148 10.44 -0.14 -2.66
CA ILE A 148 9.93 0.98 -1.89
C ILE A 148 8.40 0.94 -1.89
N GLY A 149 7.78 1.47 -0.86
CA GLY A 149 6.32 1.62 -0.82
C GLY A 149 5.80 1.89 0.59
N ASN A 150 4.57 2.37 0.64
CA ASN A 150 3.88 2.64 1.90
C ASN A 150 3.58 1.33 2.66
N THR A 151 3.37 1.47 3.96
CA THR A 151 2.83 0.35 4.74
C THR A 151 1.50 -0.11 4.14
N ASN A 152 1.26 -1.43 4.20
CA ASN A 152 0.05 -2.07 3.64
C ASN A 152 -0.11 -1.97 2.11
N SER A 153 0.90 -1.47 1.37
CA SER A 153 0.91 -1.49 -0.11
C SER A 153 1.04 -2.89 -0.73
N GLY A 154 1.24 -3.94 0.07
CA GLY A 154 1.43 -5.31 -0.42
C GLY A 154 2.89 -5.69 -0.69
N LYS A 155 3.87 -4.83 -0.34
CA LYS A 155 5.30 -5.05 -0.57
C LYS A 155 5.81 -6.37 0.01
N SER A 156 5.58 -6.65 1.29
CA SER A 156 6.03 -7.90 1.94
C SER A 156 5.36 -9.15 1.36
N THR A 157 4.09 -9.03 0.96
CA THR A 157 3.37 -10.13 0.29
C THR A 157 3.98 -10.41 -1.09
N LEU A 158 4.35 -9.36 -1.83
CA LEU A 158 5.03 -9.48 -3.12
C LEU A 158 6.40 -10.15 -2.95
N ILE A 159 7.21 -9.70 -1.98
CA ILE A 159 8.53 -10.27 -1.70
C ILE A 159 8.43 -11.76 -1.38
N ASN A 160 7.57 -12.14 -0.44
CA ASN A 160 7.36 -13.54 -0.09
C ASN A 160 6.95 -14.37 -1.31
N LYS A 161 6.08 -13.82 -2.16
CA LYS A 161 5.63 -14.52 -3.35
C LYS A 161 6.72 -14.64 -4.43
N ILE A 162 7.58 -13.64 -4.56
CA ILE A 162 8.76 -13.72 -5.43
C ILE A 162 9.73 -14.80 -4.90
N ILE A 163 9.99 -14.84 -3.60
CA ILE A 163 10.82 -15.88 -2.98
C ILE A 163 10.22 -17.26 -3.26
N ASP A 164 8.93 -17.46 -2.96
CA ASP A 164 8.24 -18.74 -3.18
C ASP A 164 8.33 -19.23 -4.64
N ASN A 165 8.15 -18.30 -5.60
CA ASN A 165 8.08 -18.68 -7.01
C ASN A 165 9.47 -18.90 -7.65
N TYR A 166 10.51 -18.18 -7.19
CA TYR A 166 11.78 -18.10 -7.93
C TYR A 166 12.99 -18.60 -7.14
N SER A 167 12.90 -18.79 -5.81
CA SER A 167 14.02 -19.31 -5.01
C SER A 167 14.48 -20.72 -5.40
N ASN A 168 13.57 -21.56 -5.86
CA ASN A 168 13.85 -22.96 -6.22
C ASN A 168 14.28 -23.15 -7.68
N LYS A 169 14.18 -22.11 -8.53
CA LYS A 169 14.56 -22.17 -9.95
C LYS A 169 16.05 -21.91 -10.18
N SER A 170 16.72 -21.27 -9.23
CA SER A 170 18.18 -21.17 -9.23
C SER A 170 18.73 -22.28 -8.35
N ASN A 171 19.67 -23.07 -8.85
CA ASN A 171 20.44 -24.06 -8.04
C ASN A 171 21.26 -23.41 -6.90
N LYS A 172 21.05 -22.12 -6.64
CA LYS A 172 21.65 -21.34 -5.55
C LYS A 172 20.61 -21.17 -4.45
N LYS A 173 20.99 -21.54 -3.23
CA LYS A 173 20.19 -21.25 -2.02
C LYS A 173 19.94 -19.75 -1.95
N VAL A 174 18.68 -19.32 -1.72
CA VAL A 174 18.38 -17.93 -1.41
C VAL A 174 19.22 -17.52 -0.22
N THR A 175 20.13 -16.61 -0.44
CA THR A 175 20.92 -16.04 0.65
C THR A 175 20.30 -14.69 1.01
N THR A 176 20.03 -14.51 2.28
CA THR A 176 19.61 -13.23 2.82
C THR A 176 20.80 -12.68 3.59
N SER A 177 21.40 -11.64 3.08
CA SER A 177 22.40 -10.89 3.81
C SER A 177 21.80 -9.58 4.26
N MET A 178 22.07 -9.23 5.50
CA MET A 178 21.82 -7.91 6.01
C MET A 178 23.14 -7.17 5.98
N TYR A 179 23.17 -6.05 5.33
CA TYR A 179 24.33 -5.16 5.44
C TYR A 179 24.32 -4.54 6.84
N PRO A 180 25.28 -4.83 7.68
CA PRO A 180 25.55 -4.05 8.86
C PRO A 180 26.24 -2.75 8.41
N SER A 181 25.55 -1.90 7.68
CA SER A 181 25.98 -0.53 7.53
C SER A 181 25.23 0.28 8.59
N THR A 182 25.95 1.10 9.29
CA THR A 182 25.62 1.97 10.40
C THR A 182 24.39 2.87 10.25
N THR A 183 23.52 2.62 9.27
CA THR A 183 22.30 3.38 8.98
C THR A 183 21.25 2.48 8.32
N LEU A 184 20.27 2.05 9.15
CA LEU A 184 18.91 1.72 8.76
C LEU A 184 18.69 0.47 7.87
N ASP A 185 18.25 -0.55 8.48
CA ASP A 185 17.48 -1.78 8.13
C ASP A 185 17.12 -2.08 6.66
N LYS A 186 18.10 -2.21 5.79
CA LYS A 186 17.90 -2.75 4.44
C LYS A 186 18.12 -4.25 4.45
N VAL A 187 17.18 -5.03 3.89
CA VAL A 187 17.30 -6.47 3.74
C VAL A 187 17.60 -6.79 2.29
N GLU A 188 18.75 -7.38 2.02
CA GLU A 188 19.08 -7.91 0.69
C GLU A 188 18.56 -9.33 0.55
N ILE A 189 17.89 -9.61 -0.55
CA ILE A 189 17.37 -10.91 -0.95
C ILE A 189 18.02 -11.26 -2.27
N ASP A 190 18.94 -12.19 -2.25
CA ASP A 190 19.63 -12.70 -3.45
C ASP A 190 18.91 -13.94 -3.97
N LEU A 191 18.33 -13.85 -5.14
CA LEU A 191 17.66 -14.94 -5.86
C LEU A 191 18.59 -15.59 -6.90
N GLY A 192 19.88 -15.21 -6.90
CA GLY A 192 20.89 -15.70 -7.83
C GLY A 192 20.97 -14.91 -9.14
N ASP A 193 19.86 -14.66 -9.77
CA ASP A 193 19.75 -13.87 -11.02
C ASP A 193 19.14 -12.46 -10.80
N LEU A 194 18.67 -12.20 -9.59
CA LEU A 194 18.11 -10.92 -9.18
C LEU A 194 18.41 -10.62 -7.71
N LYS A 195 18.94 -9.44 -7.43
CA LYS A 195 19.16 -8.95 -6.08
C LYS A 195 18.13 -7.89 -5.74
N LEU A 196 17.30 -8.15 -4.74
CA LEU A 196 16.30 -7.23 -4.23
C LEU A 196 16.75 -6.65 -2.90
N ILE A 197 16.66 -5.35 -2.74
CA ILE A 197 16.89 -4.65 -1.48
C ILE A 197 15.56 -4.15 -0.97
N ASP A 198 15.04 -4.80 0.06
CA ASP A 198 13.83 -4.34 0.71
C ASP A 198 14.13 -3.15 1.63
N THR A 199 13.28 -2.13 1.53
CA THR A 199 13.32 -0.97 2.43
C THR A 199 12.13 -1.04 3.39
N PRO A 200 12.26 -0.54 4.63
CA PRO A 200 11.11 -0.38 5.51
C PRO A 200 9.96 0.36 4.83
N GLY A 201 8.72 0.06 5.22
CA GLY A 201 7.55 0.74 4.67
C GLY A 201 7.33 2.10 5.31
N LEU A 202 7.00 3.11 4.51
CA LEU A 202 6.56 4.40 5.02
C LEU A 202 5.22 4.27 5.75
N ILE A 203 5.15 4.74 6.98
CA ILE A 203 3.90 4.84 7.73
C ILE A 203 3.13 6.05 7.21
N ASP A 204 1.96 5.81 6.64
CA ASP A 204 1.03 6.87 6.27
C ASP A 204 0.06 7.12 7.43
N ASN A 205 0.36 8.10 8.26
CA ASN A 205 -0.49 8.47 9.40
C ASN A 205 -1.86 9.02 8.99
N THR A 206 -2.07 9.33 7.71
CA THR A 206 -3.38 9.75 7.21
C THR A 206 -4.28 8.57 6.83
N ASN A 207 -3.76 7.35 6.89
CA ASN A 207 -4.46 6.13 6.54
C ASN A 207 -5.23 5.59 7.75
N ILE A 208 -6.54 5.36 7.58
CA ILE A 208 -7.44 4.92 8.65
C ILE A 208 -6.97 3.62 9.33
N ILE A 209 -6.33 2.71 8.60
CA ILE A 209 -5.84 1.42 9.13
C ILE A 209 -4.90 1.60 10.33
N ASN A 210 -4.14 2.70 10.37
CA ASN A 210 -3.17 2.96 11.43
C ASN A 210 -3.81 3.47 12.74
N HIS A 211 -5.11 3.74 12.73
CA HIS A 211 -5.87 4.29 13.86
C HIS A 211 -6.98 3.34 14.36
N LEU A 212 -7.05 2.12 13.82
CA LEU A 212 -8.09 1.15 14.10
C LEU A 212 -7.53 -0.08 14.84
N ASP A 213 -8.39 -0.71 15.63
CA ASP A 213 -8.07 -2.00 16.21
C ASP A 213 -8.06 -3.15 15.16
N ASN A 214 -7.54 -4.31 15.56
CA ASN A 214 -7.40 -5.46 14.66
C ASN A 214 -8.75 -5.98 14.12
N LYS A 215 -9.85 -5.81 14.85
CA LYS A 215 -11.20 -6.25 14.43
C LYS A 215 -11.74 -5.30 13.36
N GLU A 216 -11.57 -4.01 13.58
CA GLU A 216 -11.95 -2.95 12.65
C GLU A 216 -11.15 -3.03 11.34
N VAL A 217 -9.82 -3.22 11.44
CA VAL A 217 -8.95 -3.43 10.27
C VAL A 217 -9.42 -4.62 9.44
N LYS A 218 -9.83 -5.74 10.07
CA LYS A 218 -10.39 -6.89 9.36
C LYS A 218 -11.70 -6.57 8.64
N THR A 219 -12.51 -5.66 9.17
CA THR A 219 -13.77 -5.22 8.57
C THR A 219 -13.54 -4.35 7.34
N ILE A 220 -12.64 -3.36 7.43
CA ILE A 220 -12.42 -2.42 6.34
C ILE A 220 -11.52 -2.97 5.23
N THR A 221 -10.68 -3.99 5.53
CA THR A 221 -9.75 -4.56 4.54
C THR A 221 -10.47 -5.59 3.66
N PRO A 222 -10.60 -5.36 2.35
CA PRO A 222 -11.19 -6.34 1.46
C PRO A 222 -10.35 -7.62 1.37
N LYS A 223 -10.99 -8.78 1.56
CA LYS A 223 -10.38 -10.12 1.38
C LYS A 223 -10.84 -10.85 0.13
N LYS A 224 -11.84 -10.31 -0.53
CA LYS A 224 -12.46 -10.86 -1.75
C LYS A 224 -12.72 -9.71 -2.72
N GLU A 225 -13.04 -10.05 -3.94
CA GLU A 225 -13.50 -9.11 -4.96
C GLU A 225 -14.59 -8.19 -4.39
N ILE A 226 -14.37 -6.89 -4.49
CA ILE A 226 -15.33 -5.86 -4.06
C ILE A 226 -16.53 -5.92 -5.00
N LYS A 227 -17.72 -5.91 -4.44
CA LYS A 227 -18.98 -5.68 -5.13
C LYS A 227 -19.30 -4.20 -5.01
N PRO A 228 -19.05 -3.39 -6.04
CA PRO A 228 -19.26 -1.94 -5.95
C PRO A 228 -20.75 -1.64 -5.68
N LYS A 229 -20.99 -0.72 -4.77
CA LYS A 229 -22.35 -0.26 -4.48
C LYS A 229 -22.62 1.03 -5.23
N SER A 230 -23.57 1.01 -6.16
CA SER A 230 -24.01 2.18 -6.92
C SER A 230 -25.30 2.77 -6.33
N CYS A 231 -25.44 4.07 -6.36
CA CYS A 231 -26.63 4.77 -5.95
C CYS A 231 -26.87 6.00 -6.83
N GLN A 232 -28.14 6.20 -7.20
CA GLN A 232 -28.62 7.45 -7.79
C GLN A 232 -28.88 8.45 -6.67
N ILE A 233 -28.40 9.66 -6.80
CA ILE A 233 -28.55 10.72 -5.81
C ILE A 233 -29.09 11.99 -6.46
N ASN A 234 -29.89 12.73 -5.70
CA ASN A 234 -30.43 14.02 -6.12
C ASN A 234 -30.58 14.93 -4.89
N GLY A 235 -30.40 16.26 -5.10
CA GLY A 235 -30.52 17.23 -4.01
C GLY A 235 -29.48 17.02 -2.90
N LYS A 236 -29.94 17.02 -1.65
CA LYS A 236 -29.09 16.90 -0.46
C LYS A 236 -29.33 15.61 0.26
N GLY A 237 -28.26 14.98 0.74
CA GLY A 237 -28.35 13.74 1.53
C GLY A 237 -27.03 13.40 2.23
N SER A 238 -27.07 12.30 2.94
CA SER A 238 -25.91 11.75 3.66
C SER A 238 -25.66 10.30 3.30
N LEU A 239 -24.43 10.00 2.96
CA LEU A 239 -23.88 8.64 2.83
C LEU A 239 -23.09 8.32 4.11
N ILE A 240 -23.46 7.24 4.78
CA ILE A 240 -22.78 6.77 6.00
C ILE A 240 -22.13 5.44 5.72
N ILE A 241 -20.82 5.37 5.92
CA ILE A 241 -20.01 4.17 5.78
C ILE A 241 -19.65 3.68 7.18
N ASP A 242 -20.47 2.75 7.67
CA ASP A 242 -20.37 2.20 9.01
C ASP A 242 -20.28 3.31 10.08
N LYS A 243 -19.35 3.20 11.04
CA LYS A 243 -19.02 4.23 12.04
C LYS A 243 -17.82 5.11 11.64
N PHE A 244 -17.23 4.87 10.47
CA PHE A 244 -15.92 5.43 10.10
C PHE A 244 -16.04 6.75 9.34
N VAL A 245 -17.03 6.89 8.46
CA VAL A 245 -17.13 8.04 7.57
C VAL A 245 -18.58 8.40 7.34
N ARG A 246 -18.86 9.69 7.37
CA ARG A 246 -20.09 10.29 6.86
C ARG A 246 -19.73 11.27 5.76
N ILE A 247 -20.49 11.24 4.67
CA ILE A 247 -20.35 12.14 3.53
C ILE A 247 -21.69 12.80 3.30
N ASP A 248 -21.78 14.09 3.58
CA ASP A 248 -22.93 14.89 3.21
C ASP A 248 -22.70 15.43 1.81
N TYR A 249 -23.69 15.31 0.95
CA TYR A 249 -23.61 15.73 -0.44
C TYR A 249 -24.72 16.71 -0.82
N GLU A 250 -24.38 17.54 -1.79
CA GLU A 250 -25.33 18.44 -2.45
C GLU A 250 -25.08 18.42 -3.96
N THR A 251 -26.12 18.13 -4.73
CA THR A 251 -26.10 18.16 -6.20
C THR A 251 -27.34 18.86 -6.74
N ILE A 252 -27.15 19.61 -7.79
CA ILE A 252 -28.25 20.38 -8.43
C ILE A 252 -28.99 19.50 -9.45
N THR A 253 -28.28 18.52 -10.02
CA THR A 253 -28.83 17.64 -11.05
C THR A 253 -28.80 16.18 -10.55
N ASN A 254 -29.57 15.31 -11.21
CA ASN A 254 -29.43 13.87 -10.99
C ASN A 254 -27.99 13.44 -11.18
N ASN A 255 -27.44 12.78 -10.19
CA ASN A 255 -26.04 12.30 -10.17
C ASN A 255 -26.01 10.85 -9.74
N SER A 256 -24.89 10.21 -9.94
CA SER A 256 -24.67 8.85 -9.44
C SER A 256 -23.29 8.72 -8.80
N LEU A 257 -23.22 7.86 -7.82
CA LEU A 257 -21.96 7.50 -7.18
C LEU A 257 -21.77 5.99 -7.17
N VAL A 258 -20.50 5.56 -7.15
CA VAL A 258 -20.12 4.15 -7.03
C VAL A 258 -19.05 4.02 -5.96
N ILE A 259 -19.31 3.17 -4.95
CA ILE A 259 -18.45 2.99 -3.79
C ILE A 259 -17.64 1.71 -3.97
N TYR A 260 -16.33 1.85 -3.90
CA TYR A 260 -15.35 0.76 -3.91
C TYR A 260 -14.71 0.64 -2.52
N ALA A 261 -15.29 -0.20 -1.69
CA ALA A 261 -14.85 -0.46 -0.32
C ALA A 261 -15.16 -1.91 0.08
N SER A 262 -14.67 -2.35 1.23
CA SER A 262 -14.90 -3.72 1.72
C SER A 262 -16.39 -4.10 1.74
N ASN A 263 -16.71 -5.31 1.28
CA ASN A 263 -18.07 -5.83 1.29
C ASN A 263 -18.65 -6.02 2.71
N ASN A 264 -17.79 -5.99 3.73
CA ASN A 264 -18.20 -6.14 5.13
C ASN A 264 -18.69 -4.83 5.75
N LEU A 265 -18.55 -3.71 5.06
CA LEU A 265 -18.98 -2.41 5.54
C LEU A 265 -20.47 -2.21 5.36
N ASN A 266 -21.10 -1.69 6.40
CA ASN A 266 -22.50 -1.27 6.35
C ASN A 266 -22.57 0.14 5.74
N ILE A 267 -23.21 0.24 4.58
CA ILE A 267 -23.35 1.50 3.83
C ILE A 267 -24.83 1.88 3.80
N ARG A 268 -25.14 3.06 4.30
CA ARG A 268 -26.51 3.59 4.41
C ARG A 268 -26.61 4.96 3.76
N PHE A 269 -27.73 5.20 3.09
CA PHE A 269 -28.11 6.49 2.55
C PHE A 269 -29.27 7.03 3.39
N ASN A 270 -29.13 8.27 3.85
CA ASN A 270 -30.12 8.92 4.69
C ASN A 270 -30.39 10.36 4.19
N SER A 271 -31.51 10.93 4.59
CA SER A 271 -31.69 12.37 4.58
C SER A 271 -30.60 13.06 5.41
N LEU A 272 -30.31 14.32 5.12
CA LEU A 272 -29.28 15.07 5.81
C LEU A 272 -29.54 15.09 7.33
N LYS A 273 -28.59 14.55 8.12
CA LYS A 273 -28.65 14.54 9.58
C LYS A 273 -27.84 15.69 10.16
N LYS A 274 -28.35 16.32 11.24
CA LYS A 274 -27.67 17.43 11.91
C LYS A 274 -26.56 16.98 12.87
N GLU A 275 -26.69 15.80 13.48
CA GLU A 275 -25.71 15.31 14.47
C GLU A 275 -24.50 14.67 13.81
N ILE A 276 -23.32 15.10 14.23
CA ILE A 276 -22.00 14.61 13.78
C ILE A 276 -21.24 14.18 15.02
N SER A 277 -20.46 13.11 14.93
CA SER A 277 -19.57 12.68 16.03
C SER A 277 -18.62 13.82 16.40
N LYS A 278 -18.49 14.11 17.70
CA LYS A 278 -17.62 15.18 18.23
C LYS A 278 -16.13 15.02 17.84
N ASN A 279 -15.72 13.80 17.48
CA ASN A 279 -14.32 13.50 17.13
C ASN A 279 -14.05 13.54 15.63
N PHE A 280 -15.03 13.91 14.79
CA PHE A 280 -14.87 13.98 13.35
C PHE A 280 -14.50 15.38 12.91
N ASN A 281 -13.51 15.46 12.03
CA ASN A 281 -13.22 16.66 11.28
C ASN A 281 -13.99 16.68 9.97
N ASN A 282 -14.27 17.88 9.48
CA ASN A 282 -14.88 18.10 8.18
C ASN A 282 -13.83 18.48 7.14
N THR A 283 -13.93 17.88 5.95
CA THR A 283 -13.18 18.27 4.76
C THR A 283 -14.16 18.48 3.61
N GLU A 284 -14.18 19.69 3.04
CA GLU A 284 -15.06 20.03 1.93
C GLU A 284 -14.37 19.83 0.59
N PHE A 285 -15.12 19.29 -0.39
CA PHE A 285 -14.70 19.17 -1.78
C PHE A 285 -15.78 19.65 -2.73
N ASN A 286 -15.38 20.42 -3.74
CA ASN A 286 -16.19 20.79 -4.90
C ASN A 286 -15.69 19.98 -6.09
N LEU A 287 -16.31 18.84 -6.35
CA LEU A 287 -15.85 17.89 -7.37
C LEU A 287 -16.35 18.29 -8.74
N LYS A 288 -15.46 18.20 -9.71
CA LYS A 288 -15.78 18.24 -11.14
C LYS A 288 -16.32 16.88 -11.60
N PRO A 289 -16.97 16.79 -12.77
CA PRO A 289 -17.35 15.51 -13.35
C PRO A 289 -16.15 14.54 -13.45
N LYS A 290 -16.39 13.27 -13.23
CA LYS A 290 -15.38 12.21 -13.31
C LYS A 290 -14.23 12.36 -12.31
N GLN A 291 -14.55 12.68 -11.07
CA GLN A 291 -13.59 12.65 -9.95
C GLN A 291 -13.99 11.62 -8.90
N ASP A 292 -12.98 11.05 -8.26
CA ASP A 292 -13.10 10.15 -7.11
C ASP A 292 -12.75 10.90 -5.83
N ILE A 293 -13.38 10.53 -4.72
CA ILE A 293 -12.88 10.79 -3.37
C ILE A 293 -12.24 9.51 -2.86
N VAL A 294 -11.02 9.61 -2.41
CA VAL A 294 -10.28 8.53 -1.73
C VAL A 294 -10.26 8.79 -0.24
N ILE A 295 -10.63 7.76 0.52
CA ILE A 295 -10.46 7.73 1.97
C ILE A 295 -9.35 6.72 2.25
N PRO A 296 -8.14 7.20 2.62
CA PRO A 296 -6.97 6.34 2.74
C PRO A 296 -7.21 5.15 3.66
N GLY A 297 -7.01 3.94 3.13
CA GLY A 297 -7.20 2.67 3.84
C GLY A 297 -8.62 2.12 3.85
N LEU A 298 -9.64 2.92 3.52
CA LEU A 298 -11.03 2.46 3.44
C LEU A 298 -11.44 2.10 2.01
N GLY A 299 -11.08 2.94 1.04
CA GLY A 299 -11.47 2.79 -0.35
C GLY A 299 -11.69 4.11 -1.06
N PHE A 300 -12.45 4.09 -2.15
CA PHE A 300 -12.78 5.31 -2.89
C PHE A 300 -14.23 5.33 -3.40
N ILE A 301 -14.72 6.52 -3.64
CA ILE A 301 -16.06 6.78 -4.14
C ILE A 301 -15.93 7.58 -5.44
N LYS A 302 -16.43 7.00 -6.50
CA LYS A 302 -16.51 7.61 -7.81
C LYS A 302 -17.79 8.45 -7.92
N PHE A 303 -17.67 9.69 -8.37
CA PHE A 303 -18.80 10.55 -8.70
C PHE A 303 -18.84 10.78 -10.21
N VAL A 304 -20.02 10.70 -10.80
CA VAL A 304 -20.19 10.83 -12.26
C VAL A 304 -20.31 12.30 -12.65
N GLY A 305 -21.17 13.04 -11.99
CA GLY A 305 -21.40 14.46 -12.23
C GLY A 305 -20.73 15.36 -11.21
N PRO A 306 -20.82 16.69 -11.40
CA PRO A 306 -20.30 17.65 -10.44
C PRO A 306 -21.09 17.58 -9.14
N ILE A 307 -20.41 17.73 -8.00
CA ILE A 307 -21.06 17.60 -6.69
C ILE A 307 -20.22 18.29 -5.60
N LYS A 308 -20.91 18.92 -4.65
CA LYS A 308 -20.31 19.39 -3.41
C LYS A 308 -20.46 18.32 -2.34
N VAL A 309 -19.37 17.99 -1.65
CA VAL A 309 -19.37 17.01 -0.57
C VAL A 309 -18.62 17.52 0.66
N ASN A 310 -19.16 17.21 1.83
CA ASN A 310 -18.52 17.41 3.13
C ASN A 310 -18.25 16.04 3.73
N ILE A 311 -16.97 15.72 3.98
CA ILE A 311 -16.53 14.42 4.50
C ILE A 311 -16.19 14.58 5.96
N TYR A 312 -16.86 13.81 6.79
CA TYR A 312 -16.66 13.73 8.23
C TYR A 312 -16.03 12.40 8.57
N CYS A 313 -14.81 12.42 9.10
CA CYS A 313 -14.06 11.25 9.54
C CYS A 313 -13.12 11.63 10.70
N ASP A 314 -12.42 10.66 11.26
CA ASP A 314 -11.42 10.91 12.31
C ASP A 314 -10.42 11.98 11.86
N LYS A 315 -10.02 12.86 12.79
CA LYS A 315 -9.15 14.03 12.55
C LYS A 315 -7.80 13.70 11.91
N ASN A 316 -7.32 12.47 12.10
CA ASN A 316 -6.05 12.02 11.56
C ASN A 316 -6.16 11.61 10.09
N ILE A 317 -7.36 11.28 9.62
CA ILE A 317 -7.59 10.85 8.24
C ILE A 317 -7.64 12.06 7.33
N LYS A 318 -6.97 11.99 6.19
CA LYS A 318 -6.97 13.06 5.18
C LYS A 318 -7.54 12.52 3.86
N PRO A 319 -8.87 12.60 3.66
CA PRO A 319 -9.46 12.33 2.37
C PRO A 319 -8.90 13.26 1.29
N TYR A 320 -8.84 12.77 0.07
CA TYR A 320 -8.40 13.58 -1.08
C TYR A 320 -9.20 13.25 -2.34
N SER A 321 -9.25 14.21 -3.25
CA SER A 321 -9.86 14.01 -4.57
C SER A 321 -8.81 13.63 -5.61
N ARG A 322 -9.23 12.84 -6.59
CA ARG A 322 -8.44 12.51 -7.78
C ARG A 322 -9.34 12.38 -8.99
N ASP A 323 -8.78 12.42 -10.21
CA ASP A 323 -9.54 12.02 -11.39
C ASP A 323 -9.92 10.54 -11.30
N ASN A 324 -11.03 10.17 -11.94
CA ASN A 324 -11.51 8.79 -11.91
C ASN A 324 -10.41 7.81 -12.32
N LEU A 325 -10.18 6.83 -11.46
CA LEU A 325 -9.27 5.72 -11.74
C LEU A 325 -9.90 4.73 -12.72
N ILE A 326 -11.24 4.58 -12.65
CA ILE A 326 -11.97 3.52 -13.31
C ILE A 326 -13.13 4.09 -14.14
#